data_8c3f70117470b700d493a435edc27d7e
#
_entry.id   8c3f70117470b700d493a435edc27d7e
#
_cell.length_a   1.000
_cell.length_b   1.000
_cell.length_c   1.000
_cell.angle_alpha   90.00
_cell.angle_beta   90.00
_cell.angle_gamma   90.00
#
_symmetry.space_group_name_H-M   'P 1'
#
loop_
_entity.id
_entity.type
_entity.pdbx_description
1 polymer ?
#
loop_
_entity_poly.entity_id
_entity_poly.type
_entity_poly.pdbx_seq_one_letter_code
_entity_poly.pdbx_strand_id
1 'polypeptide(L)'
;MANKVLTHNLSEPLNGATTAKVEINTGDGNLTIDRLADGEQVLASGTLQYLDNQGLPSRSVNTSDGHATFTLKGSGIGRPGFRFPWAACNGATEWHIHLNPSVPSDITAHSGGGNVKLNLAGMAVARVSADTGGGNMDVVLLDNAANLSVMAKTGGGNVTVEIGNGIAGSNTINANSGAGNVVIRLPSGLAARIHATSGLGKVIMDSRFSKINGNTYQSPDYDGAPDKVEITLNSGAGNVSVNTK
;
A
#
# COMPACT_ATOMS: atom_id res chain seq x y z
N MET A 1 31.76 15.15 0.62
CA MET A 1 31.24 15.09 -0.79
C MET A 1 29.75 14.86 -0.71
N ALA A 2 28.97 15.57 -1.51
CA ALA A 2 27.54 15.31 -1.61
C ALA A 2 27.31 13.94 -2.28
N ASN A 3 26.46 13.09 -1.69
CA ASN A 3 26.10 11.81 -2.30
C ASN A 3 25.36 12.06 -3.63
N LYS A 4 25.79 11.39 -4.68
CA LYS A 4 25.14 11.48 -5.98
C LYS A 4 23.96 10.51 -6.04
N VAL A 5 22.81 10.98 -6.54
CA VAL A 5 21.68 10.11 -6.87
C VAL A 5 21.93 9.47 -8.23
N LEU A 6 21.86 8.16 -8.29
CA LEU A 6 21.94 7.35 -9.50
C LEU A 6 20.58 6.76 -9.80
N THR A 7 20.31 6.52 -11.09
CA THR A 7 19.07 5.89 -11.57
C THR A 7 19.38 4.58 -12.26
N HIS A 8 18.62 3.53 -11.94
CA HIS A 8 18.68 2.23 -12.60
C HIS A 8 17.30 1.88 -13.16
N ASN A 9 17.27 1.42 -14.40
CA ASN A 9 16.04 0.90 -15.01
C ASN A 9 15.89 -0.58 -14.67
N LEU A 10 14.71 -0.93 -14.16
CA LEU A 10 14.31 -2.28 -13.83
C LEU A 10 13.49 -2.87 -14.96
N SER A 11 13.75 -4.12 -15.31
CA SER A 11 12.88 -4.93 -16.17
C SER A 11 13.04 -6.38 -15.77
N GLU A 12 11.97 -7.00 -15.32
CA GLU A 12 11.96 -8.40 -14.89
C GLU A 12 11.06 -9.22 -15.81
N PRO A 13 11.58 -10.24 -16.46
CA PRO A 13 10.81 -11.03 -17.41
C PRO A 13 9.70 -11.82 -16.72
N LEU A 14 8.61 -12.08 -17.44
CA LEU A 14 7.45 -12.83 -16.94
C LEU A 14 7.79 -14.29 -16.61
N ASN A 15 8.67 -14.94 -17.38
CA ASN A 15 9.15 -16.31 -17.19
C ASN A 15 8.03 -17.35 -16.94
N GLY A 16 6.87 -17.16 -17.59
CA GLY A 16 5.71 -18.05 -17.43
C GLY A 16 4.97 -17.90 -16.09
N ALA A 17 5.19 -16.81 -15.36
CA ALA A 17 4.47 -16.55 -14.12
C ALA A 17 2.97 -16.35 -14.39
N THR A 18 2.15 -17.10 -13.66
CA THR A 18 0.69 -17.01 -13.64
C THR A 18 0.17 -16.38 -12.36
N THR A 19 1.01 -16.32 -11.32
CA THR A 19 0.76 -15.58 -10.06
C THR A 19 2.07 -15.02 -9.55
N ALA A 20 2.03 -13.99 -8.70
CA ALA A 20 3.23 -13.40 -8.13
C ALA A 20 3.09 -13.04 -6.65
N LYS A 21 4.18 -13.19 -5.92
CA LYS A 21 4.43 -12.56 -4.63
C LYS A 21 5.46 -11.46 -4.84
N VAL A 22 5.10 -10.23 -4.55
CA VAL A 22 5.94 -9.04 -4.75
C VAL A 22 6.32 -8.45 -3.41
N GLU A 23 7.62 -8.37 -3.11
CA GLU A 23 8.15 -7.79 -1.88
C GLU A 23 9.11 -6.66 -2.21
N ILE A 24 8.73 -5.43 -1.88
CA ILE A 24 9.53 -4.23 -2.15
C ILE A 24 9.83 -3.50 -0.84
N ASN A 25 11.11 -3.25 -0.59
CA ASN A 25 11.57 -2.49 0.56
C ASN A 25 12.59 -1.44 0.11
N THR A 26 12.20 -0.17 0.10
CA THR A 26 13.04 0.93 -0.38
C THR A 26 14.10 1.39 0.63
N GLY A 27 14.00 0.99 1.90
CA GLY A 27 14.68 1.67 2.99
C GLY A 27 14.00 2.99 3.33
N ASP A 28 14.62 4.12 3.03
CA ASP A 28 14.09 5.46 3.39
C ASP A 28 13.49 6.23 2.19
N GLY A 29 13.42 5.62 1.00
CA GLY A 29 12.94 6.28 -0.23
C GLY A 29 11.43 6.25 -0.40
N ASN A 30 10.94 7.15 -1.27
CA ASN A 30 9.55 7.12 -1.73
C ASN A 30 9.32 5.90 -2.64
N LEU A 31 8.14 5.31 -2.55
CA LEU A 31 7.72 4.17 -3.36
C LEU A 31 6.41 4.45 -4.06
N THR A 32 6.39 4.31 -5.36
CA THR A 32 5.16 4.25 -6.15
C THR A 32 5.06 2.90 -6.83
N ILE A 33 3.92 2.23 -6.69
CA ILE A 33 3.59 1.00 -7.41
C ILE A 33 2.30 1.26 -8.19
N ASP A 34 2.32 0.95 -9.48
CA ASP A 34 1.15 1.01 -10.35
C ASP A 34 1.19 -0.12 -11.40
N ARG A 35 0.24 -0.10 -12.33
CA ARG A 35 0.15 -1.10 -13.38
C ARG A 35 1.10 -0.81 -14.54
N LEU A 36 1.65 -1.85 -15.15
CA LEU A 36 2.31 -1.78 -16.45
C LEU A 36 1.35 -1.29 -17.54
N ALA A 37 1.92 -0.70 -18.58
CA ALA A 37 1.18 -0.43 -19.82
C ALA A 37 0.69 -1.73 -20.45
N ASP A 38 -0.45 -1.66 -21.16
CA ASP A 38 -1.02 -2.82 -21.80
C ASP A 38 -0.07 -3.35 -22.90
N GLY A 39 0.09 -4.67 -22.95
CA GLY A 39 0.90 -5.35 -23.97
C GLY A 39 2.36 -5.60 -23.58
N GLU A 40 2.84 -5.10 -22.45
CA GLU A 40 4.18 -5.43 -21.98
C GLU A 40 4.26 -6.87 -21.46
N GLN A 41 5.28 -7.62 -21.95
CA GLN A 41 5.48 -9.05 -21.64
C GLN A 41 6.50 -9.25 -20.51
N VAL A 42 6.46 -8.40 -19.49
CA VAL A 42 7.33 -8.48 -18.31
C VAL A 42 6.50 -8.65 -17.05
N LEU A 43 7.09 -9.18 -15.98
CA LEU A 43 6.48 -9.29 -14.67
C LEU A 43 6.42 -7.91 -13.98
N ALA A 44 7.52 -7.18 -14.07
CA ALA A 44 7.67 -5.86 -13.49
C ALA A 44 8.66 -5.02 -14.31
N SER A 45 8.42 -3.71 -14.39
CA SER A 45 9.40 -2.73 -14.87
C SER A 45 9.42 -1.50 -13.95
N GLY A 46 10.37 -0.59 -14.18
CA GLY A 46 10.38 0.66 -13.42
C GLY A 46 11.73 1.34 -13.34
N THR A 47 11.80 2.33 -12.48
CA THR A 47 13.01 3.12 -12.21
C THR A 47 13.32 3.13 -10.72
N LEU A 48 14.60 2.92 -10.39
CA LEU A 48 15.11 2.91 -9.03
C LEU A 48 16.14 4.01 -8.88
N GLN A 49 15.89 4.98 -8.03
CA GLN A 49 16.89 5.93 -7.60
C GLN A 49 17.57 5.43 -6.33
N TYR A 50 18.88 5.58 -6.27
CA TYR A 50 19.68 5.19 -5.10
C TYR A 50 20.91 6.10 -4.95
N LEU A 51 21.46 6.17 -3.77
CA LEU A 51 22.68 6.93 -3.51
C LEU A 51 23.90 6.10 -3.89
N ASP A 52 24.88 6.73 -4.54
CA ASP A 52 26.11 6.09 -4.99
C ASP A 52 26.88 5.36 -3.87
N ASN A 53 26.84 5.91 -2.66
CA ASN A 53 27.47 5.32 -1.47
C ASN A 53 26.68 4.15 -0.85
N GLN A 54 25.43 3.94 -1.26
CA GLN A 54 24.61 2.82 -0.79
C GLN A 54 24.72 1.60 -1.72
N GLY A 55 25.08 1.84 -2.98
CA GLY A 55 25.13 0.81 -4.01
C GLY A 55 23.75 0.46 -4.60
N LEU A 56 23.78 -0.32 -5.68
CA LEU A 56 22.57 -0.75 -6.39
C LEU A 56 21.67 -1.58 -5.47
N PRO A 57 20.35 -1.33 -5.46
CA PRO A 57 19.38 -2.17 -4.76
C PRO A 57 19.49 -3.64 -5.17
N SER A 58 19.37 -4.53 -4.19
CA SER A 58 19.38 -5.96 -4.44
C SER A 58 18.03 -6.40 -4.99
N ARG A 59 18.05 -7.26 -6.01
CA ARG A 59 16.87 -7.82 -6.64
C ARG A 59 16.97 -9.33 -6.79
N SER A 60 15.83 -10.00 -6.71
CA SER A 60 15.71 -11.43 -6.93
C SER A 60 14.37 -11.76 -7.54
N VAL A 61 14.34 -12.52 -8.62
CA VAL A 61 13.14 -13.13 -9.18
C VAL A 61 13.36 -14.62 -9.25
N ASN A 62 12.42 -15.36 -8.70
CA ASN A 62 12.39 -16.82 -8.79
C ASN A 62 11.00 -17.26 -9.23
N THR A 63 10.92 -18.05 -10.30
CA THR A 63 9.64 -18.59 -10.78
C THR A 63 9.71 -20.12 -10.73
N SER A 64 8.75 -20.73 -10.04
CA SER A 64 8.56 -22.17 -9.95
C SER A 64 7.08 -22.49 -10.08
N ASP A 65 6.74 -23.44 -10.94
CA ASP A 65 5.37 -23.93 -11.15
C ASP A 65 4.35 -22.78 -11.43
N GLY A 66 4.78 -21.77 -12.18
CA GLY A 66 3.96 -20.60 -12.49
C GLY A 66 3.85 -19.57 -11.37
N HIS A 67 4.47 -19.80 -10.21
CA HIS A 67 4.54 -18.82 -9.13
C HIS A 67 5.85 -18.03 -9.19
N ALA A 68 5.77 -16.73 -9.37
CA ALA A 68 6.91 -15.84 -9.26
C ALA A 68 7.03 -15.25 -7.84
N THR A 69 8.24 -15.22 -7.30
CA THR A 69 8.58 -14.40 -6.13
C THR A 69 9.55 -13.33 -6.58
N PHE A 70 9.09 -12.08 -6.56
CA PHE A 70 9.89 -10.90 -6.89
C PHE A 70 10.22 -10.15 -5.61
N THR A 71 11.49 -10.04 -5.29
CA THR A 71 11.99 -9.30 -4.12
C THR A 71 12.93 -8.20 -4.56
N LEU A 72 12.68 -6.97 -4.07
CA LEU A 72 13.49 -5.79 -4.33
C LEU A 72 13.80 -5.07 -3.02
N LYS A 73 15.08 -4.90 -2.68
CA LYS A 73 15.51 -4.31 -1.41
C LYS A 73 16.57 -3.24 -1.63
N GLY A 74 16.37 -2.08 -1.02
CA GLY A 74 17.35 -1.00 -0.97
C GLY A 74 18.65 -1.43 -0.28
N SER A 75 19.75 -0.96 -0.79
CA SER A 75 21.05 -1.19 -0.18
C SER A 75 21.19 -0.39 1.12
N GLY A 76 21.85 -0.97 2.12
CA GLY A 76 22.04 -0.32 3.42
C GLY A 76 21.00 -0.67 4.48
N ILE A 77 19.97 -1.46 4.14
CA ILE A 77 19.06 -2.05 5.11
C ILE A 77 19.83 -3.07 5.95
N GLY A 78 19.85 -2.90 7.27
CA GLY A 78 20.49 -3.86 8.19
C GLY A 78 21.95 -3.56 8.56
N ARG A 79 22.53 -2.42 8.18
CA ARG A 79 23.81 -1.99 8.76
C ARG A 79 23.58 -1.39 10.15
N PRO A 80 24.07 -2.03 11.24
CA PRO A 80 24.01 -1.43 12.57
C PRO A 80 24.94 -0.21 12.60
N GLY A 81 24.37 0.98 12.65
CA GLY A 81 25.09 2.22 12.82
C GLY A 81 24.12 3.28 13.35
N PHE A 82 24.54 3.98 14.40
CA PHE A 82 23.80 5.13 14.93
C PHE A 82 23.67 6.18 13.82
N ARG A 83 22.52 6.30 13.18
CA ARG A 83 22.20 7.42 12.29
C ARG A 83 21.66 8.55 13.15
N PHE A 84 22.39 9.63 13.22
CA PHE A 84 21.87 10.86 13.84
C PHE A 84 20.67 11.36 13.01
N PRO A 85 19.56 11.73 13.66
CA PRO A 85 18.34 12.16 12.96
C PRO A 85 18.52 13.34 11.98
N TRP A 86 19.57 14.15 12.18
CA TRP A 86 19.89 15.28 11.30
C TRP A 86 20.87 14.95 10.15
N ALA A 87 21.41 13.75 10.10
CA ALA A 87 22.22 13.30 8.98
C ALA A 87 21.37 12.73 7.83
N ALA A 88 20.05 12.83 7.96
CA ALA A 88 19.11 12.35 6.97
C ALA A 88 18.90 13.37 5.85
N CYS A 89 19.01 12.89 4.63
CA CYS A 89 18.24 13.33 3.49
C CYS A 89 18.69 14.60 2.76
N ASN A 90 19.82 14.54 2.13
CA ASN A 90 20.00 15.25 0.87
C ASN A 90 19.54 14.34 -0.28
N GLY A 91 18.23 14.38 -0.61
CA GLY A 91 17.60 13.70 -1.72
C GLY A 91 16.80 12.46 -1.28
N ALA A 92 15.48 12.60 -1.23
CA ALA A 92 14.61 11.42 -1.16
C ALA A 92 14.81 10.62 -2.45
N THR A 93 15.23 9.36 -2.33
CA THR A 93 15.28 8.44 -3.49
C THR A 93 13.85 8.05 -3.86
N GLU A 94 13.59 7.92 -5.15
CA GLU A 94 12.27 7.54 -5.66
C GLU A 94 12.35 6.22 -6.40
N TRP A 95 11.46 5.32 -6.07
CA TRP A 95 11.25 4.07 -6.79
C TRP A 95 9.87 4.09 -7.41
N HIS A 96 9.83 3.89 -8.70
CA HIS A 96 8.59 3.78 -9.46
C HIS A 96 8.56 2.40 -10.13
N ILE A 97 7.66 1.55 -9.67
CA ILE A 97 7.56 0.15 -10.08
C ILE A 97 6.22 -0.07 -10.75
N HIS A 98 6.24 -0.62 -11.95
CA HIS A 98 5.07 -1.02 -12.70
C HIS A 98 4.96 -2.55 -12.67
N LEU A 99 3.81 -3.08 -12.23
CA LEU A 99 3.56 -4.51 -12.15
C LEU A 99 2.60 -4.97 -13.25
N ASN A 100 2.77 -6.20 -13.71
CA ASN A 100 1.91 -6.78 -14.75
C ASN A 100 0.47 -6.92 -14.22
N PRO A 101 -0.52 -6.24 -14.83
CA PRO A 101 -1.90 -6.26 -14.35
C PRO A 101 -2.59 -7.62 -14.55
N SER A 102 -2.10 -8.45 -15.48
CA SER A 102 -2.68 -9.76 -15.78
C SER A 102 -2.18 -10.88 -14.86
N VAL A 103 -1.18 -10.60 -14.01
CA VAL A 103 -0.64 -11.57 -13.05
C VAL A 103 -1.19 -11.28 -11.66
N PRO A 104 -2.12 -12.13 -11.16
CA PRO A 104 -2.61 -12.01 -9.79
C PRO A 104 -1.46 -11.95 -8.78
N SER A 105 -1.45 -10.90 -7.96
CA SER A 105 -0.28 -10.61 -7.11
C SER A 105 -0.66 -10.38 -5.66
N ASP A 106 0.16 -10.91 -4.74
CA ASP A 106 0.21 -10.49 -3.34
C ASP A 106 1.34 -9.46 -3.19
N ILE A 107 1.03 -8.26 -2.71
CA ILE A 107 1.97 -7.13 -2.66
C ILE A 107 2.35 -6.80 -1.21
N THR A 108 3.64 -6.80 -0.93
CA THR A 108 4.22 -6.27 0.30
C THR A 108 5.13 -5.09 -0.05
N ALA A 109 4.82 -3.91 0.49
CA ALA A 109 5.52 -2.67 0.24
C ALA A 109 5.97 -2.04 1.56
N HIS A 110 7.27 -1.78 1.71
CA HIS A 110 7.84 -1.18 2.90
C HIS A 110 8.74 0.02 2.57
N SER A 111 8.59 1.10 3.34
CA SER A 111 9.54 2.22 3.38
C SER A 111 9.83 2.62 4.82
N GLY A 112 11.07 2.91 5.15
CA GLY A 112 11.44 3.38 6.49
C GLY A 112 10.92 4.78 6.81
N GLY A 113 11.00 5.72 5.86
CA GLY A 113 10.62 7.12 6.08
C GLY A 113 9.92 7.80 4.91
N GLY A 114 9.98 7.24 3.72
CA GLY A 114 9.39 7.81 2.51
C GLY A 114 7.88 7.59 2.38
N ASN A 115 7.28 8.31 1.46
CA ASN A 115 5.88 8.10 1.10
C ASN A 115 5.71 6.80 0.31
N VAL A 116 4.58 6.13 0.53
CA VAL A 116 4.18 4.95 -0.23
C VAL A 116 2.87 5.23 -0.96
N LYS A 117 2.89 5.09 -2.27
CA LYS A 117 1.72 5.26 -3.13
C LYS A 117 1.48 3.98 -3.93
N LEU A 118 0.32 3.36 -3.73
CA LEU A 118 -0.12 2.18 -4.46
C LEU A 118 -1.34 2.54 -5.29
N ASN A 119 -1.21 2.50 -6.62
CA ASN A 119 -2.34 2.62 -7.53
C ASN A 119 -2.61 1.26 -8.17
N LEU A 120 -3.53 0.50 -7.58
CA LEU A 120 -3.83 -0.87 -7.97
C LEU A 120 -5.04 -0.97 -8.91
N ALA A 121 -5.53 0.16 -9.43
CA ALA A 121 -6.63 0.19 -10.37
C ALA A 121 -6.31 -0.65 -11.63
N GLY A 122 -7.22 -1.54 -12.01
CA GLY A 122 -7.05 -2.42 -13.17
C GLY A 122 -6.01 -3.53 -13.01
N MET A 123 -5.58 -3.84 -11.77
CA MET A 123 -4.70 -4.96 -11.46
C MET A 123 -5.49 -6.12 -10.83
N ALA A 124 -4.92 -7.32 -10.87
CA ALA A 124 -5.42 -8.47 -10.13
C ALA A 124 -4.61 -8.61 -8.82
N VAL A 125 -5.20 -8.20 -7.69
CA VAL A 125 -4.53 -8.26 -6.38
C VAL A 125 -5.47 -8.86 -5.35
N ALA A 126 -4.98 -9.83 -4.56
CA ALA A 126 -5.74 -10.44 -3.48
C ALA A 126 -5.30 -9.93 -2.11
N ARG A 127 -4.03 -9.64 -1.94
CA ARG A 127 -3.49 -9.16 -0.66
C ARG A 127 -2.55 -7.99 -0.85
N VAL A 128 -2.72 -6.98 0.00
CA VAL A 128 -1.83 -5.82 0.09
C VAL A 128 -1.38 -5.64 1.53
N SER A 129 -0.09 -5.58 1.74
CA SER A 129 0.50 -5.18 3.03
C SER A 129 1.49 -4.05 2.78
N ALA A 130 1.14 -2.85 3.18
CA ALA A 130 1.97 -1.67 2.98
C ALA A 130 2.25 -0.97 4.31
N ASP A 131 3.50 -0.62 4.55
CA ASP A 131 3.88 0.14 5.73
C ASP A 131 5.01 1.14 5.46
N THR A 132 4.98 2.24 6.21
CA THR A 132 6.05 3.25 6.24
C THR A 132 6.26 3.79 7.64
N GLY A 133 7.49 4.11 7.99
CA GLY A 133 7.80 4.65 9.32
C GLY A 133 7.28 6.07 9.53
N GLY A 134 7.50 6.98 8.58
CA GLY A 134 7.20 8.41 8.75
C GLY A 134 6.41 9.07 7.61
N GLY A 135 6.39 8.47 6.44
CA GLY A 135 5.75 9.03 5.25
C GLY A 135 4.24 8.86 5.21
N ASN A 136 3.63 9.53 4.25
CA ASN A 136 2.22 9.30 3.94
C ASN A 136 2.03 8.00 3.16
N MET A 137 0.84 7.43 3.30
CA MET A 137 0.43 6.25 2.56
C MET A 137 -0.87 6.51 1.81
N ASP A 138 -0.82 6.37 0.50
CA ASP A 138 -1.96 6.51 -0.39
C ASP A 138 -2.19 5.21 -1.15
N VAL A 139 -3.35 4.59 -0.98
CA VAL A 139 -3.71 3.34 -1.62
C VAL A 139 -5.01 3.50 -2.38
N VAL A 140 -4.96 3.32 -3.69
CA VAL A 140 -6.13 3.22 -4.57
C VAL A 140 -6.31 1.75 -4.90
N LEU A 141 -7.43 1.17 -4.45
CA LEU A 141 -7.75 -0.23 -4.64
C LEU A 141 -8.45 -0.45 -5.99
N LEU A 142 -8.35 -1.67 -6.47
CA LEU A 142 -8.89 -2.11 -7.74
C LEU A 142 -10.42 -2.14 -7.72
N ASP A 143 -11.03 -1.95 -8.89
CA ASP A 143 -12.44 -2.26 -9.12
C ASP A 143 -12.63 -3.78 -9.28
N ASN A 144 -13.81 -4.29 -8.96
CA ASN A 144 -14.19 -5.71 -9.08
C ASN A 144 -13.28 -6.68 -8.30
N ALA A 145 -12.66 -6.22 -7.22
CA ALA A 145 -11.90 -7.09 -6.33
C ALA A 145 -12.81 -8.11 -5.62
N ALA A 146 -12.28 -9.31 -5.36
CA ALA A 146 -13.00 -10.31 -4.59
C ALA A 146 -12.13 -10.83 -3.44
N ASN A 147 -12.71 -10.86 -2.24
CA ASN A 147 -12.04 -11.36 -1.03
C ASN A 147 -10.67 -10.68 -0.76
N LEU A 148 -10.62 -9.38 -0.99
CA LEU A 148 -9.42 -8.57 -0.84
C LEU A 148 -9.05 -8.36 0.63
N SER A 149 -7.77 -8.50 0.95
CA SER A 149 -7.21 -8.19 2.28
C SER A 149 -6.17 -7.09 2.16
N VAL A 150 -6.42 -5.96 2.84
CA VAL A 150 -5.54 -4.78 2.80
C VAL A 150 -5.09 -4.39 4.20
N MET A 151 -3.80 -4.19 4.35
CA MET A 151 -3.17 -3.59 5.52
C MET A 151 -2.36 -2.38 5.07
N ALA A 152 -2.67 -1.19 5.59
CA ALA A 152 -1.98 0.06 5.32
C ALA A 152 -1.58 0.73 6.63
N LYS A 153 -0.27 0.92 6.89
CA LYS A 153 0.24 1.45 8.16
C LYS A 153 1.27 2.53 7.96
N THR A 154 1.21 3.56 8.80
CA THR A 154 2.29 4.54 8.95
C THR A 154 2.54 4.87 10.42
N GLY A 155 3.78 5.18 10.76
CA GLY A 155 4.11 5.67 12.11
C GLY A 155 3.71 7.11 12.32
N GLY A 156 4.00 8.01 11.37
CA GLY A 156 3.83 9.45 11.55
C GLY A 156 3.00 10.17 10.50
N GLY A 157 2.80 9.61 9.33
CA GLY A 157 2.11 10.25 8.22
C GLY A 157 0.60 9.98 8.20
N ASN A 158 -0.05 10.47 7.16
CA ASN A 158 -1.45 10.18 6.91
C ASN A 158 -1.60 8.86 6.13
N VAL A 159 -2.73 8.17 6.33
CA VAL A 159 -3.15 7.02 5.53
C VAL A 159 -4.43 7.37 4.80
N THR A 160 -4.43 7.24 3.48
CA THR A 160 -5.62 7.34 2.65
C THR A 160 -5.83 6.02 1.90
N VAL A 161 -7.01 5.45 2.01
CA VAL A 161 -7.40 4.29 1.21
C VAL A 161 -8.67 4.61 0.44
N GLU A 162 -8.60 4.47 -0.87
CA GLU A 162 -9.74 4.60 -1.75
C GLU A 162 -10.16 3.22 -2.25
N ILE A 163 -11.39 2.82 -1.96
CA ILE A 163 -11.93 1.52 -2.33
C ILE A 163 -12.54 1.62 -3.73
N GLY A 164 -12.23 0.67 -4.60
CA GLY A 164 -12.79 0.56 -5.95
C GLY A 164 -14.27 0.18 -5.95
N ASN A 165 -14.88 0.23 -7.13
CA ASN A 165 -16.29 -0.14 -7.31
C ASN A 165 -16.43 -1.65 -7.53
N GLY A 166 -17.62 -2.20 -7.28
CA GLY A 166 -17.98 -3.57 -7.64
C GLY A 166 -17.17 -4.64 -6.92
N ILE A 167 -16.65 -4.35 -5.72
CA ILE A 167 -15.96 -5.39 -4.93
C ILE A 167 -16.95 -6.49 -4.54
N ALA A 168 -16.49 -7.76 -4.60
CA ALA A 168 -17.32 -8.94 -4.38
C ALA A 168 -16.83 -9.74 -3.16
N GLY A 169 -17.73 -10.52 -2.56
CA GLY A 169 -17.42 -11.38 -1.42
C GLY A 169 -17.10 -10.63 -0.13
N SER A 170 -16.25 -11.23 0.71
CA SER A 170 -15.87 -10.66 2.02
C SER A 170 -14.48 -10.02 1.94
N ASN A 171 -14.43 -8.71 2.11
CA ASN A 171 -13.21 -7.92 2.03
C ASN A 171 -12.83 -7.37 3.39
N THR A 172 -11.53 -7.20 3.65
CA THR A 172 -11.02 -6.68 4.92
C THR A 172 -10.01 -5.57 4.67
N ILE A 173 -10.18 -4.43 5.33
CA ILE A 173 -9.25 -3.29 5.24
C ILE A 173 -8.85 -2.85 6.63
N ASN A 174 -7.55 -2.80 6.88
CA ASN A 174 -6.95 -2.27 8.10
C ASN A 174 -6.07 -1.07 7.77
N ALA A 175 -6.44 0.12 8.24
CA ALA A 175 -5.67 1.34 8.02
C ALA A 175 -5.30 1.99 9.35
N ASN A 176 -4.00 2.21 9.57
CA ASN A 176 -3.49 2.66 10.86
C ASN A 176 -2.45 3.77 10.70
N SER A 177 -2.55 4.81 11.52
CA SER A 177 -1.52 5.84 11.69
C SER A 177 -1.20 6.05 13.17
N GLY A 178 0.08 6.23 13.50
CA GLY A 178 0.47 6.61 14.86
C GLY A 178 0.10 8.05 15.19
N ALA A 179 0.35 9.00 14.28
CA ALA A 179 0.14 10.44 14.55
C ALA A 179 -0.62 11.20 13.47
N GLY A 180 -0.82 10.64 12.29
CA GLY A 180 -1.53 11.29 11.18
C GLY A 180 -3.00 10.91 11.08
N ASN A 181 -3.68 11.51 10.13
CA ASN A 181 -5.07 11.20 9.84
C ASN A 181 -5.22 9.88 9.07
N VAL A 182 -6.34 9.20 9.30
CA VAL A 182 -6.73 8.02 8.52
C VAL A 182 -8.03 8.33 7.78
N VAL A 183 -8.00 8.21 6.46
CA VAL A 183 -9.13 8.56 5.58
C VAL A 183 -9.49 7.36 4.71
N ILE A 184 -10.75 6.97 4.75
CA ILE A 184 -11.31 5.98 3.82
C ILE A 184 -12.31 6.68 2.90
N ARG A 185 -12.23 6.35 1.60
CA ARG A 185 -13.23 6.70 0.60
C ARG A 185 -13.79 5.41 0.00
N LEU A 186 -15.10 5.22 0.09
CA LEU A 186 -15.74 4.02 -0.41
C LEU A 186 -16.98 4.34 -1.28
N PRO A 187 -17.33 3.44 -2.20
CA PRO A 187 -18.53 3.59 -3.02
C PRO A 187 -19.80 3.68 -2.17
N SER A 188 -20.73 4.55 -2.55
CA SER A 188 -21.98 4.79 -1.81
C SER A 188 -22.86 3.55 -1.67
N GLY A 189 -22.79 2.58 -2.60
CA GLY A 189 -23.55 1.33 -2.58
C GLY A 189 -22.88 0.16 -1.85
N LEU A 190 -21.65 0.32 -1.35
CA LEU A 190 -20.91 -0.78 -0.74
C LEU A 190 -21.35 -1.00 0.72
N ALA A 191 -21.79 -2.22 1.03
CA ALA A 191 -22.10 -2.63 2.40
C ALA A 191 -20.84 -2.70 3.25
N ALA A 192 -20.80 -1.97 4.37
CA ALA A 192 -19.62 -1.89 5.21
C ALA A 192 -19.93 -1.90 6.70
N ARG A 193 -19.07 -2.60 7.47
CA ARG A 193 -18.94 -2.49 8.93
C ARG A 193 -17.59 -1.88 9.24
N ILE A 194 -17.59 -0.87 10.09
CA ILE A 194 -16.42 -0.02 10.33
C ILE A 194 -16.17 0.07 11.82
N HIS A 195 -14.99 -0.36 12.25
CA HIS A 195 -14.49 -0.11 13.59
C HIS A 195 -13.48 1.02 13.52
N ALA A 196 -13.80 2.19 14.12
CA ALA A 196 -13.00 3.40 14.01
C ALA A 196 -12.60 3.95 15.38
N THR A 197 -11.31 4.14 15.60
CA THR A 197 -10.76 4.65 16.87
C THR A 197 -9.77 5.78 16.62
N SER A 198 -9.88 6.84 17.42
CA SER A 198 -8.86 7.89 17.50
C SER A 198 -8.54 8.17 18.97
N GLY A 199 -7.24 8.26 19.30
CA GLY A 199 -6.79 8.54 20.65
C GLY A 199 -7.03 10.01 21.05
N LEU A 200 -6.52 10.95 20.25
CA LEU A 200 -6.61 12.39 20.53
C LEU A 200 -7.47 13.15 19.51
N GLY A 201 -7.76 12.56 18.36
CA GLY A 201 -8.54 13.19 17.30
C GLY A 201 -10.03 12.85 17.38
N LYS A 202 -10.71 13.09 16.27
CA LYS A 202 -12.15 12.83 16.11
C LYS A 202 -12.37 11.69 15.15
N VAL A 203 -13.45 10.93 15.37
CA VAL A 203 -14.02 9.99 14.38
C VAL A 203 -15.13 10.74 13.64
N ILE A 204 -14.98 10.88 12.34
CA ILE A 204 -15.92 11.54 11.42
C ILE A 204 -16.47 10.47 10.49
N MET A 205 -17.75 10.21 10.58
CA MET A 205 -18.41 9.14 9.84
C MET A 205 -19.44 9.73 8.90
N ASP A 206 -19.47 9.23 7.66
CA ASP A 206 -20.52 9.55 6.70
C ASP A 206 -21.89 9.17 7.27
N SER A 207 -22.91 9.98 7.00
CA SER A 207 -24.26 9.84 7.54
C SER A 207 -24.96 8.52 7.18
N ARG A 208 -24.48 7.81 6.16
CA ARG A 208 -24.95 6.48 5.78
C ARG A 208 -24.71 5.42 6.86
N PHE A 209 -23.71 5.61 7.70
CA PHE A 209 -23.31 4.62 8.71
C PHE A 209 -23.92 4.94 10.07
N SER A 210 -24.74 4.04 10.58
CA SER A 210 -25.29 4.14 11.92
C SER A 210 -24.37 3.50 12.95
N LYS A 211 -24.21 4.15 14.09
CA LYS A 211 -23.44 3.60 15.22
C LYS A 211 -24.25 2.46 15.85
N ILE A 212 -23.68 1.25 15.87
CA ILE A 212 -24.33 0.07 16.44
C ILE A 212 -23.88 -0.21 17.88
N ASN A 213 -22.58 -0.05 18.18
CA ASN A 213 -22.06 -0.15 19.54
C ASN A 213 -20.67 0.49 19.63
N GLY A 214 -20.24 0.94 20.81
CA GLY A 214 -18.88 1.43 21.07
C GLY A 214 -18.33 2.32 19.94
N ASN A 215 -17.31 1.82 19.26
CA ASN A 215 -16.66 2.47 18.11
C ASN A 215 -17.00 1.81 16.77
N THR A 216 -18.08 1.04 16.70
CA THR A 216 -18.50 0.30 15.51
C THR A 216 -19.68 0.97 14.84
N TYR A 217 -19.56 1.13 13.54
CA TYR A 217 -20.55 1.72 12.64
C TYR A 217 -20.86 0.74 11.51
N GLN A 218 -22.08 0.78 10.99
CA GLN A 218 -22.52 -0.16 9.98
C GLN A 218 -23.48 0.50 9.00
N SER A 219 -23.39 0.11 7.72
CA SER A 219 -24.41 0.44 6.73
C SER A 219 -25.68 -0.40 6.93
N PRO A 220 -26.87 0.11 6.58
CA PRO A 220 -28.13 -0.59 6.83
C PRO A 220 -28.25 -1.97 6.19
N ASP A 221 -27.57 -2.16 5.07
CA ASP A 221 -27.58 -3.34 4.20
C ASP A 221 -26.55 -4.41 4.56
N TYR A 222 -25.63 -4.14 5.50
CA TYR A 222 -24.47 -4.99 5.76
C TYR A 222 -24.79 -6.44 6.10
N ASP A 223 -25.79 -6.70 6.96
CA ASP A 223 -26.05 -8.04 7.46
C ASP A 223 -26.57 -8.99 6.37
N GLY A 224 -27.34 -8.44 5.40
CA GLY A 224 -27.90 -9.19 4.28
C GLY A 224 -27.06 -9.17 3.01
N ALA A 225 -26.02 -8.34 2.95
CA ALA A 225 -25.21 -8.20 1.74
C ALA A 225 -24.27 -9.39 1.52
N PRO A 226 -24.26 -10.00 0.32
CA PRO A 226 -23.26 -11.01 -0.05
C PRO A 226 -21.87 -10.39 -0.24
N ASP A 227 -21.85 -9.15 -0.75
CA ASP A 227 -20.64 -8.39 -1.05
C ASP A 227 -20.47 -7.28 -0.01
N LYS A 228 -19.44 -7.36 0.78
CA LYS A 228 -19.23 -6.49 1.93
C LYS A 228 -17.79 -6.29 2.31
N VAL A 229 -17.54 -5.26 3.12
CA VAL A 229 -16.22 -4.96 3.64
C VAL A 229 -16.24 -4.73 5.15
N GLU A 230 -15.29 -5.34 5.84
CA GLU A 230 -14.95 -5.01 7.22
C GLU A 230 -13.74 -4.07 7.25
N ILE A 231 -13.90 -2.94 7.92
CA ILE A 231 -12.90 -1.87 7.95
C ILE A 231 -12.50 -1.59 9.40
N THR A 232 -11.21 -1.68 9.69
CA THR A 232 -10.64 -1.27 10.99
C THR A 232 -9.73 -0.08 10.79
N LEU A 233 -10.01 1.02 11.50
CA LEU A 233 -9.31 2.29 11.39
C LEU A 233 -8.81 2.75 12.74
N ASN A 234 -7.52 3.06 12.83
CA ASN A 234 -6.95 3.58 14.06
C ASN A 234 -6.00 4.76 13.80
N SER A 235 -6.16 5.80 14.58
CA SER A 235 -5.16 6.88 14.68
C SER A 235 -4.83 7.15 16.14
N GLY A 236 -3.55 7.29 16.45
CA GLY A 236 -3.13 7.69 17.81
C GLY A 236 -3.47 9.15 18.11
N ALA A 237 -3.11 10.08 17.23
CA ALA A 237 -3.28 11.52 17.47
C ALA A 237 -4.04 12.28 16.37
N GLY A 238 -4.27 11.68 15.22
CA GLY A 238 -5.00 12.32 14.11
C GLY A 238 -6.48 11.96 14.07
N ASN A 239 -7.20 12.53 13.14
CA ASN A 239 -8.61 12.21 12.89
C ASN A 239 -8.75 10.92 12.08
N VAL A 240 -9.85 10.23 12.31
CA VAL A 240 -10.30 9.11 11.46
C VAL A 240 -11.54 9.57 10.72
N SER A 241 -11.56 9.48 9.40
CA SER A 241 -12.72 9.86 8.60
C SER A 241 -13.10 8.81 7.56
N VAL A 242 -14.39 8.61 7.38
CA VAL A 242 -14.97 7.73 6.39
C VAL A 242 -15.96 8.53 5.55
N ASN A 243 -15.74 8.55 4.24
CA ASN A 243 -16.53 9.29 3.29
C ASN A 243 -17.03 8.37 2.17
N THR A 244 -18.26 8.55 1.75
CA THR A 244 -18.80 7.91 0.53
C THR A 244 -18.50 8.78 -0.70
N LYS A 245 -18.30 8.15 -1.86
CA LYS A 245 -18.06 8.79 -3.16
C LYS A 245 -19.08 8.32 -4.19
#